data_1578a247f559f65272a38788f0adeae4
#
_entry.id   1578a247f559f65272a38788f0adeae4
#
_cell.length_a   1.000
_cell.length_b   1.000
_cell.length_c   1.000
_cell.angle_alpha   90.00
_cell.angle_beta   90.00
_cell.angle_gamma   90.00
#
_symmetry.space_group_name_H-M   'P 1'
#
loop_
_entity.id
_entity.type
_entity.pdbx_description
1 polymer ?
#
loop_
_entity_poly.entity_id
_entity_poly.type
_entity_poly.pdbx_seq_one_letter_code
_entity_poly.pdbx_strand_id
1 'polypeptide(L)'
;MEETLINRTMPNSREAEQSVIGSMIMDKDAILTAMEMLISEDFYYKQYGILFDTMIELYSKGLPVDLVTLQNKLKEKDVPAEIASLEFVRDLLNAVPTSANVKYYAQIVKDNSMRRKLIKLNEEIENECYMGKESVETVMDITEKKVFDLLSTRGGGGDYVPIRQVVMNALEKIENAAKTSGTVTGIPTGFIDLDYRTAGLQPSDLILIAARPSMGKTAFVLNIAQYVAFHEHMCTAIFSLEMSKEQLVNRLFSLESRVDAQALRTGNLSDSDWEKLIEGAGTIGNSELIIDDTPGISIAEMRSKCRKYKLEHDLKLIIIDYLQLMSGSGRGSDSRQQE
;
A
#
# COMPACT_ATOMS: atom_id res chain seq x y z
N MET A 1 -27.75 -12.07 31.28
CA MET A 1 -27.57 -11.08 30.22
C MET A 1 -28.27 -11.64 28.99
N GLU A 2 -29.44 -11.13 28.68
CA GLU A 2 -30.17 -11.49 27.47
C GLU A 2 -29.37 -11.01 26.27
N GLU A 3 -28.76 -11.93 25.55
CA GLU A 3 -28.27 -11.67 24.19
C GLU A 3 -29.48 -11.38 23.31
N THR A 4 -29.78 -10.11 23.13
CA THR A 4 -30.66 -9.67 22.05
C THR A 4 -30.02 -10.17 20.74
N LEU A 5 -30.62 -11.19 20.14
CA LEU A 5 -30.38 -11.61 18.76
C LEU A 5 -30.66 -10.40 17.86
N ILE A 6 -29.65 -9.54 17.69
CA ILE A 6 -29.70 -8.47 16.70
C ILE A 6 -29.82 -9.18 15.35
N ASN A 7 -30.97 -9.03 14.72
CA ASN A 7 -31.16 -9.45 13.32
C ASN A 7 -30.14 -8.68 12.47
N ARG A 8 -28.97 -9.27 12.24
CA ARG A 8 -27.85 -8.65 11.50
C ARG A 8 -28.18 -8.70 10.01
N THR A 9 -28.91 -7.69 9.55
CA THR A 9 -29.03 -7.45 8.12
C THR A 9 -27.73 -6.85 7.59
N MET A 10 -27.30 -7.32 6.39
CA MET A 10 -26.12 -6.73 5.75
C MET A 10 -26.31 -5.23 5.53
N PRO A 11 -25.29 -4.40 5.77
CA PRO A 11 -25.37 -2.95 5.58
C PRO A 11 -25.82 -2.58 4.17
N ASN A 12 -26.88 -1.80 4.07
CA ASN A 12 -27.43 -1.29 2.82
C ASN A 12 -28.18 0.03 3.06
N SER A 13 -28.46 0.76 2.00
CA SER A 13 -29.39 1.89 1.98
C SER A 13 -30.15 1.86 0.67
N ARG A 14 -31.39 1.41 0.72
CA ARG A 14 -32.26 1.34 -0.45
C ARG A 14 -32.45 2.70 -1.09
N GLU A 15 -32.63 3.72 -0.26
CA GLU A 15 -32.83 5.09 -0.69
C GLU A 15 -31.62 5.64 -1.45
N ALA A 16 -30.41 5.37 -0.95
CA ALA A 16 -29.20 5.83 -1.62
C ALA A 16 -28.98 5.09 -2.95
N GLU A 17 -29.20 3.76 -2.98
CA GLU A 17 -29.08 2.98 -4.22
C GLU A 17 -30.10 3.43 -5.27
N GLN A 18 -31.36 3.66 -4.88
CA GLN A 18 -32.38 4.24 -5.75
C GLN A 18 -32.00 5.61 -6.26
N SER A 19 -31.43 6.45 -5.36
CA SER A 19 -31.05 7.82 -5.70
C SER A 19 -29.89 7.86 -6.70
N VAL A 20 -28.93 6.93 -6.62
CA VAL A 20 -27.85 6.81 -7.64
C VAL A 20 -28.48 6.50 -9.00
N ILE A 21 -29.30 5.45 -9.08
CA ILE A 21 -29.90 5.00 -10.34
C ILE A 21 -30.80 6.08 -10.93
N GLY A 22 -31.65 6.69 -10.11
CA GLY A 22 -32.54 7.78 -10.54
C GLY A 22 -31.76 8.99 -11.06
N SER A 23 -30.67 9.41 -10.39
CA SER A 23 -29.80 10.48 -10.85
C SER A 23 -29.15 10.18 -12.20
N MET A 24 -28.71 8.93 -12.43
CA MET A 24 -28.12 8.49 -13.71
C MET A 24 -29.12 8.50 -14.87
N ILE A 25 -30.41 8.30 -14.60
CA ILE A 25 -31.45 8.40 -15.64
C ILE A 25 -31.74 9.88 -15.97
N MET A 26 -31.64 10.77 -14.98
CA MET A 26 -31.94 12.20 -15.13
C MET A 26 -30.83 12.98 -15.84
N ASP A 27 -29.55 12.58 -15.63
CA ASP A 27 -28.40 13.37 -16.06
C ASP A 27 -27.23 12.49 -16.51
N LYS A 28 -26.65 12.82 -17.66
CA LYS A 28 -25.47 12.12 -18.20
C LYS A 28 -24.21 12.32 -17.37
N ASP A 29 -24.05 13.48 -16.74
CA ASP A 29 -22.89 13.76 -15.89
C ASP A 29 -22.94 12.95 -14.60
N ALA A 30 -24.17 12.64 -14.13
CA ALA A 30 -24.37 11.72 -13.02
C ALA A 30 -23.92 10.28 -13.35
N ILE A 31 -24.06 9.84 -14.61
CA ILE A 31 -23.55 8.53 -15.06
C ILE A 31 -22.03 8.48 -14.90
N LEU A 32 -21.32 9.51 -15.39
CA LEU A 32 -19.85 9.58 -15.28
C LEU A 32 -19.40 9.54 -13.81
N THR A 33 -20.02 10.38 -12.98
CA THR A 33 -19.71 10.45 -11.55
C THR A 33 -19.94 9.11 -10.85
N ALA A 34 -21.02 8.42 -11.18
CA ALA A 34 -21.34 7.12 -10.59
C ALA A 34 -20.37 6.01 -11.06
N MET A 35 -20.00 6.01 -12.36
CA MET A 35 -19.03 5.06 -12.93
C MET A 35 -17.63 5.18 -12.30
N GLU A 36 -17.21 6.40 -11.95
CA GLU A 36 -15.92 6.63 -11.28
C GLU A 36 -15.89 6.07 -9.86
N MET A 37 -17.02 5.96 -9.21
CA MET A 37 -17.11 5.60 -7.79
C MET A 37 -17.57 4.18 -7.53
N LEU A 38 -18.43 3.63 -8.37
CA LEU A 38 -19.19 2.39 -8.12
C LEU A 38 -19.03 1.38 -9.25
N ILE A 39 -19.22 0.12 -8.88
CA ILE A 39 -19.41 -1.02 -9.77
C ILE A 39 -20.73 -1.74 -9.42
N SER A 40 -21.26 -2.57 -10.30
CA SER A 40 -22.55 -3.24 -10.08
C SER A 40 -22.62 -4.08 -8.79
N GLU A 41 -21.48 -4.68 -8.39
CA GLU A 41 -21.34 -5.47 -7.16
C GLU A 41 -21.41 -4.61 -5.88
N ASP A 42 -21.28 -3.30 -5.99
CA ASP A 42 -21.39 -2.38 -4.84
C ASP A 42 -22.86 -2.19 -4.42
N PHE A 43 -23.84 -2.59 -5.24
CA PHE A 43 -25.26 -2.53 -4.91
C PHE A 43 -25.69 -3.77 -4.11
N TYR A 44 -26.43 -3.55 -3.04
CA TYR A 44 -27.01 -4.63 -2.25
C TYR A 44 -28.18 -5.29 -2.98
N TYR A 45 -29.04 -4.48 -3.59
CA TYR A 45 -30.17 -4.93 -4.39
C TYR A 45 -29.71 -5.23 -5.81
N LYS A 46 -29.71 -6.51 -6.18
CA LYS A 46 -29.24 -6.97 -7.51
C LYS A 46 -29.87 -6.24 -8.68
N GLN A 47 -31.16 -5.84 -8.53
CA GLN A 47 -31.88 -5.10 -9.55
C GLN A 47 -31.21 -3.74 -9.87
N TYR A 48 -30.67 -3.06 -8.88
CA TYR A 48 -29.98 -1.76 -9.11
C TYR A 48 -28.61 -1.97 -9.76
N GLY A 49 -27.89 -3.04 -9.42
CA GLY A 49 -26.67 -3.43 -10.12
C GLY A 49 -26.91 -3.72 -11.59
N ILE A 50 -27.96 -4.44 -11.94
CA ILE A 50 -28.35 -4.74 -13.33
C ILE A 50 -28.70 -3.46 -14.09
N LEU A 51 -29.45 -2.54 -13.46
CA LEU A 51 -29.75 -1.23 -14.05
C LEU A 51 -28.51 -0.41 -14.28
N PHE A 52 -27.62 -0.37 -13.30
CA PHE A 52 -26.34 0.33 -13.36
C PHE A 52 -25.50 -0.15 -14.57
N ASP A 53 -25.24 -1.44 -14.69
CA ASP A 53 -24.50 -2.02 -15.81
C ASP A 53 -25.18 -1.76 -17.16
N THR A 54 -26.51 -1.80 -17.20
CA THR A 54 -27.24 -1.56 -18.45
C THR A 54 -27.15 -0.11 -18.89
N MET A 55 -27.18 0.83 -17.95
CA MET A 55 -27.00 2.25 -18.26
C MET A 55 -25.57 2.59 -18.69
N ILE A 56 -24.56 1.96 -18.07
CA ILE A 56 -23.16 2.08 -18.50
C ILE A 56 -22.97 1.55 -19.92
N GLU A 57 -23.59 0.39 -20.24
CA GLU A 57 -23.53 -0.19 -21.58
C GLU A 57 -24.15 0.74 -22.64
N LEU A 58 -25.31 1.32 -22.35
CA LEU A 58 -25.94 2.31 -23.24
C LEU A 58 -25.05 3.54 -23.42
N TYR A 59 -24.57 4.08 -22.32
CA TYR A 59 -23.71 5.27 -22.34
C TYR A 59 -22.42 5.04 -23.14
N SER A 60 -21.74 3.91 -22.94
CA SER A 60 -20.50 3.55 -23.63
C SER A 60 -20.67 3.37 -25.14
N LYS A 61 -21.88 2.98 -25.57
CA LYS A 61 -22.25 2.88 -27.00
C LYS A 61 -22.73 4.22 -27.60
N GLY A 62 -22.70 5.29 -26.83
CA GLY A 62 -23.19 6.60 -27.27
C GLY A 62 -24.71 6.69 -27.45
N LEU A 63 -25.46 5.72 -26.90
CA LEU A 63 -26.90 5.70 -26.96
C LEU A 63 -27.53 6.56 -25.85
N PRO A 64 -28.70 7.15 -26.08
CA PRO A 64 -29.37 7.90 -25.03
C PRO A 64 -29.78 6.97 -23.87
N VAL A 65 -29.59 7.45 -22.63
CA VAL A 65 -30.01 6.73 -21.43
C VAL A 65 -31.31 7.39 -20.94
N ASP A 66 -32.43 6.83 -21.38
CA ASP A 66 -33.76 7.26 -20.99
C ASP A 66 -34.67 6.06 -20.69
N LEU A 67 -35.90 6.32 -20.21
CA LEU A 67 -36.83 5.27 -19.81
C LEU A 67 -37.09 4.24 -20.90
N VAL A 68 -37.18 4.69 -22.17
CA VAL A 68 -37.55 3.83 -23.30
C VAL A 68 -36.38 2.99 -23.74
N THR A 69 -35.20 3.59 -23.91
CA THR A 69 -33.97 2.89 -24.31
C THR A 69 -33.52 1.90 -23.25
N LEU A 70 -33.60 2.29 -21.96
CA LEU A 70 -33.27 1.42 -20.84
C LEU A 70 -34.21 0.21 -20.78
N GLN A 71 -35.53 0.43 -20.88
CA GLN A 71 -36.51 -0.65 -20.87
C GLN A 71 -36.31 -1.64 -22.04
N ASN A 72 -36.06 -1.14 -23.25
CA ASN A 72 -35.80 -1.98 -24.41
C ASN A 72 -34.56 -2.83 -24.20
N LYS A 73 -33.51 -2.23 -23.66
CA LYS A 73 -32.25 -2.93 -23.40
C LYS A 73 -32.38 -4.00 -22.29
N LEU A 74 -33.16 -3.71 -21.25
CA LEU A 74 -33.45 -4.69 -20.20
C LEU A 74 -34.27 -5.88 -20.72
N LYS A 75 -35.20 -5.68 -21.65
CA LYS A 75 -35.95 -6.76 -22.28
C LYS A 75 -35.07 -7.67 -23.15
N GLU A 76 -33.98 -7.10 -23.78
CA GLU A 76 -33.02 -7.90 -24.53
C GLU A 76 -32.16 -8.80 -23.64
N LYS A 77 -31.95 -8.41 -22.36
CA LYS A 77 -31.04 -9.09 -21.42
C LYS A 77 -31.67 -10.22 -20.62
N ASP A 78 -32.94 -10.61 -20.93
CA ASP A 78 -33.67 -11.67 -20.22
C ASP A 78 -33.68 -11.48 -18.69
N VAL A 79 -33.88 -10.24 -18.24
CA VAL A 79 -34.01 -9.91 -16.81
C VAL A 79 -35.47 -10.10 -16.34
N PRO A 80 -35.71 -10.29 -15.02
CA PRO A 80 -37.07 -10.41 -14.48
C PRO A 80 -37.97 -9.27 -14.93
N ALA A 81 -39.19 -9.60 -15.34
CA ALA A 81 -40.15 -8.63 -15.92
C ALA A 81 -40.46 -7.45 -15.00
N GLU A 82 -40.31 -7.63 -13.68
CA GLU A 82 -40.49 -6.59 -12.67
C GLU A 82 -39.44 -5.49 -12.82
N ILE A 83 -38.19 -5.85 -13.10
CA ILE A 83 -37.07 -4.90 -13.27
C ILE A 83 -37.19 -4.18 -14.62
N ALA A 84 -37.69 -4.84 -15.64
CA ALA A 84 -37.91 -4.28 -16.97
C ALA A 84 -39.23 -3.50 -17.08
N SER A 85 -40.00 -3.35 -15.99
CA SER A 85 -41.28 -2.65 -16.01
C SER A 85 -41.06 -1.13 -16.06
N LEU A 86 -41.90 -0.44 -16.84
CA LEU A 86 -41.87 1.01 -16.96
C LEU A 86 -42.26 1.71 -15.65
N GLU A 87 -43.07 1.07 -14.85
CA GLU A 87 -43.55 1.51 -13.55
C GLU A 87 -42.38 1.54 -12.56
N PHE A 88 -41.58 0.45 -12.47
CA PHE A 88 -40.42 0.38 -11.61
C PHE A 88 -39.36 1.47 -11.93
N VAL A 89 -39.06 1.66 -13.22
CA VAL A 89 -38.06 2.67 -13.64
C VAL A 89 -38.61 4.10 -13.40
N ARG A 90 -39.93 4.33 -13.54
CA ARG A 90 -40.56 5.61 -13.22
C ARG A 90 -40.52 5.93 -11.73
N ASP A 91 -40.72 4.92 -10.88
CA ASP A 91 -40.65 5.06 -9.42
C ASP A 91 -39.25 5.48 -8.97
N LEU A 92 -38.21 4.98 -9.64
CA LEU A 92 -36.83 5.40 -9.38
C LEU A 92 -36.59 6.89 -9.71
N LEU A 93 -37.16 7.39 -10.80
CA LEU A 93 -37.09 8.81 -11.14
C LEU A 93 -37.82 9.68 -10.12
N ASN A 94 -39.00 9.25 -9.66
CA ASN A 94 -39.82 10.00 -8.70
C ASN A 94 -39.16 10.01 -7.29
N ALA A 95 -38.31 9.05 -6.98
CA ALA A 95 -37.61 8.98 -5.70
C ALA A 95 -36.49 10.02 -5.55
N VAL A 96 -36.06 10.66 -6.65
CA VAL A 96 -34.91 11.57 -6.65
C VAL A 96 -35.32 12.96 -7.08
N PRO A 97 -35.24 13.97 -6.21
CA PRO A 97 -35.62 15.32 -6.56
C PRO A 97 -34.57 16.07 -7.44
N THR A 98 -33.29 15.61 -7.42
CA THR A 98 -32.21 16.24 -8.18
C THR A 98 -31.02 15.30 -8.37
N SER A 99 -30.38 15.36 -9.54
CA SER A 99 -29.15 14.62 -9.86
C SER A 99 -27.88 15.22 -9.20
N ALA A 100 -27.95 16.46 -8.70
CA ALA A 100 -26.79 17.20 -8.19
C ALA A 100 -26.05 16.49 -7.03
N ASN A 101 -26.74 15.65 -6.28
CA ASN A 101 -26.19 14.97 -5.10
C ASN A 101 -25.73 13.54 -5.36
N VAL A 102 -25.62 13.11 -6.62
CA VAL A 102 -25.25 11.72 -6.98
C VAL A 102 -23.95 11.27 -6.31
N LYS A 103 -22.95 12.15 -6.19
CA LYS A 103 -21.68 11.85 -5.53
C LYS A 103 -21.86 11.45 -4.06
N TYR A 104 -22.74 12.12 -3.32
CA TYR A 104 -23.03 11.77 -1.92
C TYR A 104 -23.79 10.46 -1.80
N TYR A 105 -24.74 10.21 -2.69
CA TYR A 105 -25.47 8.93 -2.72
C TYR A 105 -24.54 7.77 -3.09
N ALA A 106 -23.68 7.95 -4.09
CA ALA A 106 -22.65 6.96 -4.47
C ALA A 106 -21.70 6.67 -3.32
N GLN A 107 -21.29 7.67 -2.54
CA GLN A 107 -20.45 7.46 -1.36
C GLN A 107 -21.13 6.58 -0.31
N ILE A 108 -22.41 6.80 -0.03
CA ILE A 108 -23.18 5.97 0.92
C ILE A 108 -23.24 4.51 0.44
N VAL A 109 -23.48 4.29 -0.87
CA VAL A 109 -23.50 2.94 -1.46
C VAL A 109 -22.13 2.30 -1.34
N LYS A 110 -21.06 3.03 -1.65
CA LYS A 110 -19.67 2.57 -1.55
C LYS A 110 -19.30 2.17 -0.13
N ASP A 111 -19.64 3.01 0.85
CA ASP A 111 -19.36 2.75 2.27
C ASP A 111 -20.08 1.49 2.76
N ASN A 112 -21.34 1.31 2.38
CA ASN A 112 -22.10 0.09 2.72
C ASN A 112 -21.54 -1.14 2.01
N SER A 113 -21.13 -1.03 0.76
CA SER A 113 -20.43 -2.11 0.04
C SER A 113 -19.15 -2.51 0.75
N MET A 114 -18.33 -1.53 1.17
CA MET A 114 -17.10 -1.80 1.89
C MET A 114 -17.36 -2.52 3.23
N ARG A 115 -18.39 -2.10 3.98
CA ARG A 115 -18.81 -2.80 5.21
C ARG A 115 -19.21 -4.25 4.93
N ARG A 116 -19.94 -4.52 3.86
CA ARG A 116 -20.30 -5.88 3.45
C ARG A 116 -19.08 -6.73 3.09
N LYS A 117 -18.12 -6.16 2.34
CA LYS A 117 -16.86 -6.83 1.99
C LYS A 117 -16.04 -7.16 3.26
N LEU A 118 -15.98 -6.25 4.23
CA LEU A 118 -15.33 -6.49 5.53
C LEU A 118 -16.03 -7.60 6.32
N ILE A 119 -17.37 -7.63 6.35
CA ILE A 119 -18.13 -8.68 7.04
C ILE A 119 -17.83 -10.04 6.41
N LYS A 120 -17.91 -10.16 5.07
CA LYS A 120 -17.59 -11.41 4.37
C LYS A 120 -16.14 -11.86 4.60
N LEU A 121 -15.19 -10.93 4.57
CA LEU A 121 -13.80 -11.24 4.86
C LEU A 121 -13.61 -11.78 6.27
N ASN A 122 -14.28 -11.20 7.26
CA ASN A 122 -14.22 -11.69 8.64
C ASN A 122 -14.85 -13.10 8.77
N GLU A 123 -15.97 -13.38 8.08
CA GLU A 123 -16.58 -14.71 8.05
C GLU A 123 -15.64 -15.75 7.40
N GLU A 124 -14.91 -15.37 6.36
CA GLU A 124 -13.92 -16.25 5.72
C GLU A 124 -12.76 -16.57 6.67
N ILE A 125 -12.21 -15.53 7.35
CA ILE A 125 -11.11 -15.69 8.32
C ILE A 125 -11.58 -16.56 9.50
N GLU A 126 -12.77 -16.32 10.02
CA GLU A 126 -13.36 -17.09 11.09
C GLU A 126 -13.46 -18.57 10.71
N ASN A 127 -13.99 -18.88 9.52
CA ASN A 127 -14.10 -20.23 9.01
C ASN A 127 -12.74 -20.93 8.86
N GLU A 128 -11.71 -20.23 8.36
CA GLU A 128 -10.35 -20.77 8.24
C GLU A 128 -9.76 -21.11 9.62
N CYS A 129 -9.96 -20.24 10.62
CA CYS A 129 -9.55 -20.49 12.00
C CYS A 129 -10.24 -21.73 12.60
N TYR A 130 -11.56 -21.89 12.41
CA TYR A 130 -12.29 -23.05 12.91
C TYR A 130 -11.92 -24.36 12.21
N MET A 131 -11.61 -24.30 10.91
CA MET A 131 -11.18 -25.48 10.16
C MET A 131 -9.84 -26.06 10.64
N GLY A 132 -8.92 -25.23 11.11
CA GLY A 132 -7.62 -25.63 11.66
C GLY A 132 -6.74 -26.44 10.70
N LYS A 133 -6.91 -26.29 9.38
CA LYS A 133 -6.16 -27.04 8.36
C LYS A 133 -4.77 -26.49 8.09
N GLU A 134 -4.64 -25.19 8.19
CA GLU A 134 -3.39 -24.47 7.93
C GLU A 134 -2.70 -24.10 9.25
N SER A 135 -1.39 -23.82 9.20
CA SER A 135 -0.68 -23.29 10.37
C SER A 135 -1.16 -21.90 10.73
N VAL A 136 -1.03 -21.51 12.00
CA VAL A 136 -1.41 -20.16 12.46
C VAL A 136 -0.70 -19.08 11.66
N GLU A 137 0.59 -19.27 11.35
CA GLU A 137 1.38 -18.35 10.54
C GLU A 137 0.79 -18.17 9.14
N THR A 138 0.42 -19.28 8.48
CA THR A 138 -0.22 -19.23 7.15
C THR A 138 -1.56 -18.50 7.19
N VAL A 139 -2.37 -18.72 8.23
CA VAL A 139 -3.67 -18.03 8.39
C VAL A 139 -3.43 -16.53 8.60
N MET A 140 -2.42 -16.12 9.37
CA MET A 140 -2.07 -14.72 9.58
C MET A 140 -1.62 -14.05 8.27
N ASP A 141 -0.77 -14.69 7.47
CA ASP A 141 -0.30 -14.17 6.17
C ASP A 141 -1.46 -14.01 5.17
N ILE A 142 -2.35 -15.02 5.09
CA ILE A 142 -3.54 -14.96 4.24
C ILE A 142 -4.46 -13.81 4.68
N THR A 143 -4.65 -13.65 5.99
CA THR A 143 -5.48 -12.58 6.56
C THR A 143 -4.91 -11.21 6.22
N GLU A 144 -3.60 -10.99 6.44
CA GLU A 144 -2.94 -9.72 6.10
C GLU A 144 -3.11 -9.40 4.62
N LYS A 145 -2.86 -10.38 3.75
CA LYS A 145 -3.01 -10.22 2.30
C LYS A 145 -4.44 -9.83 1.91
N LYS A 146 -5.45 -10.57 2.39
CA LYS A 146 -6.87 -10.31 2.09
C LYS A 146 -7.32 -8.92 2.58
N VAL A 147 -6.92 -8.54 3.80
CA VAL A 147 -7.20 -7.19 4.34
C VAL A 147 -6.53 -6.12 3.49
N PHE A 148 -5.27 -6.34 3.11
CA PHE A 148 -4.53 -5.40 2.27
C PHE A 148 -5.18 -5.23 0.89
N ASP A 149 -5.56 -6.33 0.23
CA ASP A 149 -6.24 -6.31 -1.07
C ASP A 149 -7.56 -5.52 -0.99
N LEU A 150 -8.32 -5.69 0.09
CA LEU A 150 -9.53 -4.94 0.34
C LEU A 150 -9.27 -3.43 0.53
N LEU A 151 -8.23 -3.06 1.27
CA LEU A 151 -7.84 -1.67 1.48
C LEU A 151 -7.30 -1.01 0.20
N SER A 152 -6.58 -1.77 -0.63
CA SER A 152 -6.08 -1.31 -1.92
C SER A 152 -7.21 -1.03 -2.92
N THR A 153 -8.30 -1.81 -2.84
CA THR A 153 -9.53 -1.59 -3.62
C THR A 153 -10.28 -0.32 -3.18
N ARG A 154 -10.03 0.17 -1.95
CA ARG A 154 -10.61 1.42 -1.44
C ARG A 154 -10.07 2.66 -2.17
N GLY A 155 -8.84 2.59 -2.71
CA GLY A 155 -8.19 3.66 -3.48
C GLY A 155 -8.68 3.80 -4.91
N GLY A 156 -9.89 3.34 -5.27
CA GLY A 156 -10.43 3.40 -6.63
C GLY A 156 -9.53 2.69 -7.66
N GLY A 157 -10.06 1.89 -8.56
CA GLY A 157 -9.29 1.36 -9.69
C GLY A 157 -8.48 2.49 -10.30
N GLY A 158 -7.16 2.26 -10.45
CA GLY A 158 -6.10 3.23 -10.72
C GLY A 158 -6.60 4.57 -11.22
N ASP A 159 -6.54 5.59 -10.39
CA ASP A 159 -6.95 6.93 -10.76
C ASP A 159 -6.29 7.27 -12.11
N TYR A 160 -7.11 7.35 -13.16
CA TYR A 160 -6.67 7.95 -14.41
C TYR A 160 -6.33 9.40 -14.08
N VAL A 161 -5.06 9.64 -13.83
CA VAL A 161 -4.56 11.01 -13.65
C VAL A 161 -4.36 11.58 -15.04
N PRO A 162 -5.13 12.60 -15.44
CA PRO A 162 -4.96 13.25 -16.72
C PRO A 162 -3.49 13.67 -16.90
N ILE A 163 -2.90 13.42 -18.07
CA ILE A 163 -1.48 13.76 -18.34
C ILE A 163 -1.17 15.21 -17.98
N ARG A 164 -2.14 16.11 -18.13
CA ARG A 164 -2.00 17.50 -17.74
C ARG A 164 -1.65 17.66 -16.27
N GLN A 165 -2.28 16.90 -15.39
CA GLN A 165 -2.03 16.96 -13.94
C GLN A 165 -0.66 16.34 -13.62
N VAL A 166 -0.28 15.25 -14.30
CA VAL A 166 1.06 14.67 -14.18
C VAL A 166 2.14 15.65 -14.59
N VAL A 167 1.93 16.38 -15.70
CA VAL A 167 2.85 17.42 -16.17
C VAL A 167 2.96 18.57 -15.17
N MET A 168 1.84 19.03 -14.61
CA MET A 168 1.86 20.09 -13.59
C MET A 168 2.62 19.67 -12.34
N ASN A 169 2.38 18.47 -11.84
CA ASN A 169 3.09 17.90 -10.69
C ASN A 169 4.61 17.73 -10.99
N ALA A 170 4.95 17.34 -12.22
CA ALA A 170 6.36 17.22 -12.63
C ALA A 170 7.04 18.60 -12.69
N LEU A 171 6.37 19.62 -13.23
CA LEU A 171 6.88 20.99 -13.25
C LEU A 171 7.08 21.54 -11.84
N GLU A 172 6.14 21.31 -10.94
CA GLU A 172 6.27 21.72 -9.54
C GLU A 172 7.48 21.05 -8.86
N LYS A 173 7.71 19.76 -9.11
CA LYS A 173 8.90 19.06 -8.61
C LYS A 173 10.20 19.67 -9.17
N ILE A 174 10.24 19.99 -10.48
CA ILE A 174 11.39 20.63 -11.11
C ILE A 174 11.62 22.04 -10.53
N GLU A 175 10.56 22.81 -10.33
CA GLU A 175 10.65 24.13 -9.74
C GLU A 175 11.17 24.09 -8.29
N ASN A 176 10.71 23.15 -7.50
CA ASN A 176 11.17 22.93 -6.13
C ASN A 176 12.64 22.49 -6.10
N ALA A 177 13.05 21.59 -7.01
CA ALA A 177 14.45 21.21 -7.16
C ALA A 177 15.34 22.39 -7.58
N ALA A 178 14.84 23.27 -8.45
CA ALA A 178 15.59 24.48 -8.86
C ALA A 178 15.74 25.52 -7.73
N LYS A 179 14.77 25.57 -6.80
CA LYS A 179 14.83 26.45 -5.61
C LYS A 179 15.77 25.91 -4.53
N THR A 180 15.95 24.59 -4.48
CA THR A 180 16.85 23.95 -3.54
C THR A 180 18.26 24.00 -4.14
N SER A 181 19.15 24.81 -3.59
CA SER A 181 20.51 25.05 -4.10
C SER A 181 21.44 23.82 -4.03
N GLY A 182 20.92 22.61 -3.83
CA GLY A 182 21.64 21.35 -3.69
C GLY A 182 21.64 20.52 -4.96
N THR A 183 22.76 19.85 -5.23
CA THR A 183 22.91 18.88 -6.32
C THR A 183 22.19 17.55 -6.04
N VAL A 184 21.73 17.30 -4.81
CA VAL A 184 21.12 16.05 -4.33
C VAL A 184 19.64 16.30 -4.06
N THR A 185 18.78 15.66 -4.85
CA THR A 185 17.31 15.74 -4.70
C THR A 185 16.72 14.54 -3.94
N GLY A 186 17.46 13.44 -3.91
CA GLY A 186 17.13 12.23 -3.16
C GLY A 186 17.82 12.17 -1.80
N ILE A 187 17.89 10.96 -1.22
CA ILE A 187 18.63 10.71 0.03
C ILE A 187 20.12 10.69 -0.28
N PRO A 188 20.94 11.56 0.32
CA PRO A 188 22.37 11.58 0.08
C PRO A 188 23.03 10.34 0.65
N THR A 189 24.04 9.82 -0.05
CA THR A 189 24.78 8.62 0.38
C THR A 189 26.00 8.93 1.22
N GLY A 190 26.45 10.19 1.22
CA GLY A 190 27.71 10.63 1.80
C GLY A 190 28.93 10.43 0.87
N PHE A 191 28.75 9.79 -0.29
CA PHE A 191 29.76 9.64 -1.32
C PHE A 191 29.56 10.73 -2.39
N ILE A 192 30.33 11.80 -2.34
CA ILE A 192 30.13 13.02 -3.15
C ILE A 192 30.02 12.72 -4.65
N ASP A 193 30.91 11.89 -5.21
CA ASP A 193 30.87 11.54 -6.62
C ASP A 193 29.67 10.69 -7.01
N LEU A 194 29.22 9.82 -6.11
CA LEU A 194 28.02 9.03 -6.29
C LEU A 194 26.79 9.93 -6.28
N ASP A 195 26.68 10.77 -5.27
CA ASP A 195 25.56 11.70 -5.10
C ASP A 195 25.48 12.71 -6.26
N TYR A 196 26.61 13.18 -6.75
CA TYR A 196 26.67 14.04 -7.94
C TYR A 196 26.11 13.34 -9.19
N ARG A 197 26.37 12.02 -9.36
CA ARG A 197 25.92 11.26 -10.54
C ARG A 197 24.48 10.79 -10.45
N THR A 198 24.00 10.47 -9.26
CA THR A 198 22.66 9.90 -9.02
C THR A 198 21.65 10.93 -8.54
N ALA A 199 22.11 12.13 -8.16
CA ALA A 199 21.34 13.11 -7.39
C ALA A 199 20.80 12.54 -6.06
N GLY A 200 21.52 11.58 -5.45
CA GLY A 200 21.11 10.81 -4.28
C GLY A 200 20.18 9.64 -4.61
N LEU A 201 19.78 8.87 -3.59
CA LEU A 201 18.87 7.74 -3.74
C LEU A 201 17.44 8.26 -3.86
N GLN A 202 16.78 7.96 -4.99
CA GLN A 202 15.44 8.50 -5.25
C GLN A 202 14.34 7.66 -4.60
N PRO A 203 13.23 8.28 -4.19
CA PRO A 203 12.08 7.55 -3.67
C PRO A 203 11.53 6.53 -4.67
N SER A 204 11.20 5.34 -4.17
CA SER A 204 10.67 4.20 -4.95
C SER A 204 11.68 3.50 -5.85
N ASP A 205 12.97 3.87 -5.84
CA ASP A 205 13.99 3.15 -6.59
C ASP A 205 14.39 1.86 -5.88
N LEU A 206 14.62 0.81 -6.65
CA LEU A 206 15.28 -0.42 -6.24
C LEU A 206 16.74 -0.38 -6.71
N ILE A 207 17.65 -0.28 -5.74
CA ILE A 207 19.08 -0.18 -6.02
C ILE A 207 19.77 -1.49 -5.67
N LEU A 208 20.43 -2.11 -6.65
CA LEU A 208 21.15 -3.36 -6.48
C LEU A 208 22.66 -3.12 -6.44
N ILE A 209 23.29 -3.55 -5.35
CA ILE A 209 24.74 -3.47 -5.16
C ILE A 209 25.29 -4.90 -5.20
N ALA A 210 26.03 -5.22 -6.25
CA ALA A 210 26.64 -6.53 -6.45
C ALA A 210 28.17 -6.44 -6.32
N ALA A 211 28.74 -7.38 -5.56
CA ALA A 211 30.18 -7.52 -5.42
C ALA A 211 30.56 -8.98 -5.14
N ARG A 212 31.79 -9.37 -5.51
CA ARG A 212 32.33 -10.66 -5.12
C ARG A 212 32.47 -10.74 -3.59
N PRO A 213 32.45 -11.94 -3.00
CA PRO A 213 32.71 -12.10 -1.57
C PRO A 213 33.96 -11.34 -1.11
N SER A 214 33.93 -10.78 0.09
CA SER A 214 35.01 -10.02 0.71
C SER A 214 35.45 -8.71 0.02
N MET A 215 34.69 -8.23 -0.97
CA MET A 215 35.00 -6.95 -1.64
C MET A 215 34.44 -5.71 -0.93
N GLY A 216 33.88 -5.87 0.26
CA GLY A 216 33.42 -4.75 1.08
C GLY A 216 31.96 -4.31 0.86
N LYS A 217 31.09 -5.15 0.26
CA LYS A 217 29.67 -4.84 0.06
C LYS A 217 28.99 -4.33 1.33
N THR A 218 29.07 -5.08 2.43
CA THR A 218 28.48 -4.72 3.73
C THR A 218 29.12 -3.43 4.30
N ALA A 219 30.43 -3.25 4.15
CA ALA A 219 31.10 -2.01 4.58
C ALA A 219 30.57 -0.80 3.82
N PHE A 220 30.40 -0.89 2.51
CA PHE A 220 29.86 0.17 1.68
C PHE A 220 28.44 0.58 2.10
N VAL A 221 27.53 -0.39 2.26
CA VAL A 221 26.15 -0.09 2.66
C VAL A 221 26.04 0.42 4.10
N LEU A 222 26.93 -0.03 5.00
CA LEU A 222 26.99 0.50 6.36
C LEU A 222 27.46 1.97 6.41
N ASN A 223 28.40 2.36 5.55
CA ASN A 223 28.79 3.78 5.45
C ASN A 223 27.60 4.64 4.97
N ILE A 224 26.84 4.15 3.99
CA ILE A 224 25.60 4.86 3.55
C ILE A 224 24.61 4.95 4.72
N ALA A 225 24.35 3.82 5.41
CA ALA A 225 23.41 3.79 6.54
C ALA A 225 23.82 4.74 7.66
N GLN A 226 25.11 4.76 8.00
CA GLN A 226 25.68 5.68 8.98
C GLN A 226 25.44 7.13 8.56
N TYR A 227 25.80 7.48 7.33
CA TYR A 227 25.65 8.84 6.84
C TYR A 227 24.19 9.28 6.90
N VAL A 228 23.28 8.46 6.38
CA VAL A 228 21.84 8.77 6.32
C VAL A 228 21.23 8.86 7.72
N ALA A 229 21.53 7.91 8.62
CA ALA A 229 20.92 7.88 9.93
C ALA A 229 21.55 8.86 10.93
N PHE A 230 22.88 9.09 10.86
CA PHE A 230 23.59 9.88 11.86
C PHE A 230 23.76 11.36 11.45
N HIS A 231 23.97 11.64 10.15
CA HIS A 231 24.22 13.00 9.67
C HIS A 231 22.96 13.64 9.08
N GLU A 232 22.16 12.87 8.34
CA GLU A 232 20.92 13.38 7.75
C GLU A 232 19.70 13.19 8.67
N HIS A 233 19.86 12.46 9.78
CA HIS A 233 18.80 12.16 10.75
C HIS A 233 17.55 11.55 10.11
N MET A 234 17.75 10.68 9.11
CA MET A 234 16.69 10.00 8.41
C MET A 234 16.59 8.55 8.89
N CYS A 235 15.38 8.10 9.24
CA CYS A 235 15.16 6.72 9.67
C CYS A 235 15.57 5.73 8.58
N THR A 236 16.49 4.84 8.94
CA THR A 236 17.07 3.81 8.07
C THR A 236 16.92 2.45 8.71
N ALA A 237 16.40 1.47 7.99
CA ALA A 237 16.29 0.09 8.44
C ALA A 237 17.28 -0.80 7.70
N ILE A 238 18.06 -1.60 8.45
CA ILE A 238 18.97 -2.62 7.91
C ILE A 238 18.40 -3.98 8.28
N PHE A 239 18.05 -4.79 7.26
CA PHE A 239 17.78 -6.21 7.41
C PHE A 239 19.06 -6.98 7.12
N SER A 240 19.70 -7.48 8.17
CA SER A 240 20.96 -8.23 8.08
C SER A 240 20.71 -9.72 8.20
N LEU A 241 20.77 -10.42 7.09
CA LEU A 241 20.49 -11.85 7.04
C LEU A 241 21.75 -12.73 7.16
N GLU A 242 22.93 -12.10 7.10
CA GLU A 242 24.24 -12.77 7.21
C GLU A 242 24.92 -12.51 8.55
N MET A 243 24.82 -11.29 9.07
CA MET A 243 25.53 -10.86 10.26
C MET A 243 24.56 -10.53 11.39
N SER A 244 24.94 -10.83 12.65
CA SER A 244 24.15 -10.42 13.79
C SER A 244 24.21 -8.90 14.01
N LYS A 245 23.18 -8.37 14.68
CA LYS A 245 23.11 -6.94 15.03
C LYS A 245 24.30 -6.46 15.84
N GLU A 246 24.84 -7.30 16.74
CA GLU A 246 26.02 -6.95 17.53
C GLU A 246 27.26 -6.80 16.64
N GLN A 247 27.42 -7.65 15.63
CA GLN A 247 28.53 -7.55 14.69
C GLN A 247 28.43 -6.28 13.83
N LEU A 248 27.22 -5.89 13.42
CA LEU A 248 27.02 -4.64 12.68
C LEU A 248 27.28 -3.42 13.56
N VAL A 249 26.80 -3.44 14.82
CA VAL A 249 27.04 -2.34 15.77
C VAL A 249 28.53 -2.21 16.06
N ASN A 250 29.28 -3.29 16.20
CA ASN A 250 30.75 -3.24 16.36
C ASN A 250 31.44 -2.57 15.15
N ARG A 251 30.96 -2.83 13.94
CA ARG A 251 31.47 -2.12 12.74
C ARG A 251 31.09 -0.65 12.73
N LEU A 252 29.88 -0.30 13.15
CA LEU A 252 29.44 1.09 13.30
C LEU A 252 30.27 1.82 14.36
N PHE A 253 30.61 1.16 15.46
CA PHE A 253 31.53 1.72 16.45
C PHE A 253 32.91 2.05 15.83
N SER A 254 33.48 1.10 15.08
CA SER A 254 34.76 1.35 14.42
C SER A 254 34.69 2.50 13.41
N LEU A 255 33.58 2.63 12.67
CA LEU A 255 33.37 3.70 11.71
C LEU A 255 33.21 5.06 12.41
N GLU A 256 32.37 5.14 13.43
CA GLU A 256 32.01 6.39 14.11
C GLU A 256 33.15 6.89 15.02
N SER A 257 33.67 6.02 15.88
CA SER A 257 34.71 6.35 16.83
C SER A 257 36.14 6.40 16.23
N ARG A 258 36.27 5.87 14.99
CA ARG A 258 37.58 5.71 14.31
C ARG A 258 38.56 4.86 15.13
N VAL A 259 38.09 3.98 15.96
CA VAL A 259 38.86 2.98 16.69
C VAL A 259 39.04 1.74 15.83
N ASP A 260 40.24 1.16 15.88
CA ASP A 260 40.57 -0.03 15.10
C ASP A 260 39.65 -1.21 15.44
N ALA A 261 39.06 -1.83 14.41
CA ALA A 261 38.11 -2.93 14.58
C ALA A 261 38.72 -4.17 15.25
N GLN A 262 40.06 -4.38 15.11
CA GLN A 262 40.74 -5.47 15.77
C GLN A 262 40.93 -5.17 17.27
N ALA A 263 41.24 -3.92 17.62
CA ALA A 263 41.30 -3.46 19.01
C ALA A 263 39.95 -3.63 19.72
N LEU A 264 38.84 -3.28 19.05
CA LEU A 264 37.48 -3.52 19.56
C LEU A 264 37.21 -5.01 19.80
N ARG A 265 37.60 -5.87 18.86
CA ARG A 265 37.37 -7.32 18.97
C ARG A 265 38.22 -8.00 20.03
N THR A 266 39.45 -7.53 20.26
CA THR A 266 40.38 -8.12 21.23
C THR A 266 40.28 -7.49 22.61
N GLY A 267 39.57 -6.34 22.73
CA GLY A 267 39.49 -5.58 23.98
C GLY A 267 40.77 -4.81 24.33
N ASN A 268 41.74 -4.72 23.41
CA ASN A 268 42.97 -4.00 23.63
C ASN A 268 42.81 -2.51 23.27
N LEU A 269 42.20 -1.77 24.19
CA LEU A 269 41.78 -0.38 24.01
C LEU A 269 42.57 0.53 24.98
N SER A 270 43.01 1.68 24.48
CA SER A 270 43.57 2.72 25.30
C SER A 270 42.48 3.58 25.97
N ASP A 271 42.82 4.35 26.99
CA ASP A 271 41.88 5.28 27.61
C ASP A 271 41.29 6.27 26.59
N SER A 272 42.09 6.74 25.64
CA SER A 272 41.62 7.58 24.53
C SER A 272 40.66 6.89 23.61
N ASP A 273 40.77 5.57 23.40
CA ASP A 273 39.85 4.80 22.59
C ASP A 273 38.49 4.64 23.31
N TRP A 274 38.52 4.46 24.63
CA TRP A 274 37.33 4.42 25.46
C TRP A 274 36.56 5.73 25.42
N GLU A 275 37.22 6.89 25.49
CA GLU A 275 36.57 8.20 25.36
C GLU A 275 35.83 8.33 24.02
N LYS A 276 36.52 7.99 22.91
CA LYS A 276 35.90 8.01 21.56
C LYS A 276 34.74 7.02 21.42
N LEU A 277 34.85 5.86 22.04
CA LEU A 277 33.75 4.86 22.02
C LEU A 277 32.52 5.33 22.77
N ILE A 278 32.70 6.01 23.92
CA ILE A 278 31.59 6.59 24.68
C ILE A 278 30.89 7.68 23.85
N GLU A 279 31.63 8.54 23.18
CA GLU A 279 31.08 9.55 22.29
C GLU A 279 30.35 8.92 21.11
N GLY A 280 30.98 7.93 20.44
CA GLY A 280 30.34 7.17 19.35
C GLY A 280 29.11 6.41 19.80
N ALA A 281 29.09 5.87 21.03
CA ALA A 281 27.90 5.21 21.60
C ALA A 281 26.73 6.19 21.74
N GLY A 282 27.01 7.43 22.13
CA GLY A 282 26.00 8.49 22.18
C GLY A 282 25.41 8.80 20.80
N THR A 283 26.24 8.94 19.78
CA THR A 283 25.82 9.18 18.40
C THR A 283 24.97 8.02 17.86
N ILE A 284 25.47 6.79 18.00
CA ILE A 284 24.76 5.60 17.52
C ILE A 284 23.43 5.42 18.26
N GLY A 285 23.42 5.56 19.59
CA GLY A 285 22.24 5.37 20.43
C GLY A 285 21.13 6.40 20.22
N ASN A 286 21.48 7.60 19.75
CA ASN A 286 20.52 8.67 19.45
C ASN A 286 20.13 8.73 17.97
N SER A 287 20.62 7.81 17.14
CA SER A 287 20.34 7.79 15.71
C SER A 287 19.01 7.10 15.41
N GLU A 288 18.45 7.43 14.26
CA GLU A 288 17.24 6.81 13.72
C GLU A 288 17.58 5.53 12.90
N LEU A 289 18.50 4.68 13.40
CA LEU A 289 18.93 3.45 12.76
C LEU A 289 18.23 2.23 13.40
N ILE A 290 17.54 1.45 12.59
CA ILE A 290 16.88 0.20 12.98
C ILE A 290 17.66 -0.96 12.38
N ILE A 291 18.06 -1.96 13.19
CA ILE A 291 18.72 -3.16 12.74
C ILE A 291 17.86 -4.38 13.08
N ASP A 292 17.50 -5.15 12.06
CA ASP A 292 16.77 -6.40 12.17
C ASP A 292 17.65 -7.54 11.63
N ASP A 293 17.97 -8.50 12.48
CA ASP A 293 18.78 -9.67 12.14
C ASP A 293 17.98 -11.00 12.17
N THR A 294 16.66 -10.90 11.92
CA THR A 294 15.79 -12.08 11.83
C THR A 294 16.22 -12.97 10.67
N PRO A 295 16.72 -14.20 10.93
CA PRO A 295 17.19 -15.07 9.88
C PRO A 295 16.04 -15.60 9.03
N GLY A 296 16.24 -15.64 7.69
CA GLY A 296 15.25 -16.19 6.78
C GLY A 296 13.91 -15.44 6.76
N ILE A 297 13.92 -14.15 7.03
CA ILE A 297 12.71 -13.32 7.00
C ILE A 297 12.00 -13.41 5.64
N SER A 298 10.69 -13.56 5.65
CA SER A 298 9.88 -13.52 4.43
C SER A 298 9.65 -12.10 3.93
N ILE A 299 9.33 -11.95 2.63
CA ILE A 299 8.97 -10.64 2.05
C ILE A 299 7.73 -10.05 2.75
N ALA A 300 6.75 -10.90 3.12
CA ALA A 300 5.54 -10.46 3.80
C ALA A 300 5.85 -9.88 5.19
N GLU A 301 6.66 -10.60 5.99
CA GLU A 301 7.08 -10.15 7.31
C GLU A 301 7.93 -8.86 7.23
N MET A 302 8.91 -8.82 6.33
CA MET A 302 9.74 -7.62 6.12
C MET A 302 8.87 -6.41 5.76
N ARG A 303 7.91 -6.60 4.85
CA ARG A 303 6.98 -5.53 4.44
C ARG A 303 6.11 -5.06 5.60
N SER A 304 5.63 -5.97 6.45
CA SER A 304 4.86 -5.63 7.65
C SER A 304 5.68 -4.79 8.62
N LYS A 305 6.92 -5.21 8.92
CA LYS A 305 7.87 -4.45 9.76
C LYS A 305 8.18 -3.07 9.17
N CYS A 306 8.46 -2.99 7.85
CA CYS A 306 8.74 -1.72 7.19
C CYS A 306 7.55 -0.74 7.24
N ARG A 307 6.31 -1.24 7.12
CA ARG A 307 5.10 -0.41 7.28
C ARG A 307 4.99 0.16 8.70
N LYS A 308 5.25 -0.68 9.70
CA LYS A 308 5.29 -0.23 11.10
C LYS A 308 6.34 0.86 11.29
N TYR A 309 7.58 0.63 10.83
CA TYR A 309 8.67 1.61 10.93
C TYR A 309 8.35 2.91 10.16
N LYS A 310 7.63 2.79 9.01
CA LYS A 310 7.19 3.97 8.27
C LYS A 310 6.18 4.81 9.05
N LEU A 311 5.27 4.19 9.78
CA LEU A 311 4.25 4.88 10.56
C LEU A 311 4.81 5.47 11.87
N GLU A 312 5.73 4.75 12.54
CA GLU A 312 6.24 5.13 13.85
C GLU A 312 7.47 6.06 13.77
N HIS A 313 8.33 5.88 12.75
CA HIS A 313 9.63 6.54 12.63
C HIS A 313 9.84 7.24 11.28
N ASP A 314 8.84 7.32 10.42
CA ASP A 314 8.95 7.90 9.07
C ASP A 314 10.10 7.32 8.23
N LEU A 315 10.22 5.98 8.20
CA LEU A 315 11.25 5.23 7.48
C LEU A 315 11.50 5.78 6.07
N LYS A 316 12.76 6.05 5.74
CA LYS A 316 13.19 6.63 4.46
C LYS A 316 14.02 5.68 3.61
N LEU A 317 14.88 4.85 4.22
CA LEU A 317 15.79 3.95 3.52
C LEU A 317 15.70 2.54 4.10
N ILE A 318 15.64 1.54 3.22
CA ILE A 318 15.70 0.12 3.58
C ILE A 318 16.95 -0.47 2.93
N ILE A 319 17.76 -1.17 3.71
CA ILE A 319 18.94 -1.91 3.26
C ILE A 319 18.74 -3.38 3.58
N ILE A 320 18.99 -4.26 2.62
CA ILE A 320 18.89 -5.72 2.78
C ILE A 320 20.26 -6.33 2.47
N ASP A 321 20.91 -6.96 3.42
CA ASP A 321 22.20 -7.60 3.26
C ASP A 321 22.13 -9.08 3.68
N TYR A 322 21.95 -10.00 2.77
CA TYR A 322 21.73 -9.87 1.33
C TYR A 322 20.50 -10.70 0.89
N LEU A 323 19.93 -10.33 -0.23
CA LEU A 323 18.63 -10.78 -0.72
C LEU A 323 18.47 -12.32 -0.81
N GLN A 324 19.52 -13.05 -1.18
CA GLN A 324 19.45 -14.50 -1.38
C GLN A 324 19.25 -15.31 -0.10
N LEU A 325 19.34 -14.70 1.08
CA LEU A 325 19.07 -15.35 2.36
C LEU A 325 17.63 -15.19 2.84
N MET A 326 16.80 -14.47 2.10
CA MET A 326 15.38 -14.37 2.39
C MET A 326 14.68 -15.71 2.14
N SER A 327 13.62 -15.97 2.89
CA SER A 327 12.76 -17.12 2.64
C SER A 327 11.75 -16.80 1.55
N GLY A 328 11.66 -17.67 0.54
CA GLY A 328 10.61 -17.59 -0.48
C GLY A 328 9.26 -18.02 0.12
N SER A 329 8.17 -17.45 -0.36
CA SER A 329 6.80 -17.84 0.01
C SER A 329 6.33 -19.10 -0.71
N GLY A 330 7.24 -19.84 -1.38
CA GLY A 330 6.94 -20.88 -2.34
C GLY A 330 6.58 -22.22 -1.73
N ARG A 331 5.39 -22.72 -2.00
CA ARG A 331 5.09 -24.15 -1.99
C ARG A 331 5.89 -24.82 -3.12
N GLY A 332 7.02 -25.45 -2.76
CA GLY A 332 7.69 -26.43 -3.62
C GLY A 332 8.36 -25.90 -4.88
N SER A 333 9.28 -24.94 -4.77
CA SER A 333 10.23 -24.72 -5.85
C SER A 333 11.44 -25.67 -5.65
N ASP A 334 11.75 -26.45 -6.68
CA ASP A 334 12.85 -27.42 -6.66
C ASP A 334 14.25 -26.78 -6.68
N SER A 335 14.36 -25.45 -6.74
CA SER A 335 15.64 -24.75 -6.63
C SER A 335 15.50 -23.33 -6.06
N ARG A 336 16.43 -22.94 -5.17
CA ARG A 336 16.58 -21.59 -4.62
C ARG A 336 16.76 -20.47 -5.68
N GLN A 337 17.00 -20.82 -6.95
CA GLN A 337 17.12 -19.86 -8.05
C GLN A 337 15.76 -19.50 -8.66
N GLN A 338 14.71 -20.27 -8.31
CA GLN A 338 13.35 -20.06 -8.79
C GLN A 338 12.47 -19.36 -7.73
N GLU A 339 12.94 -19.30 -6.48
CA GLU A 339 12.36 -18.48 -5.42
C GLU A 339 12.77 -17.01 -5.55
#